data_5a28700c727cc62ee452a5bd4e4a28de
#
_entry.id   5a28700c727cc62ee452a5bd4e4a28de
#
_cell.length_a   1.000
_cell.length_b   1.000
_cell.length_c   1.000
_cell.angle_alpha   90.00
_cell.angle_beta   90.00
_cell.angle_gamma   90.00
#
_symmetry.space_group_name_H-M   'P 1'
#
loop_
_entity.id
_entity.type
_entity.pdbx_description
1 polymer ?
#
loop_
_entity_poly.entity_id
_entity_poly.type
_entity_poly.pdbx_seq_one_letter_code
_entity_poly.pdbx_strand_id
1 'polypeptide(L)'
;MKPPFRLQTTSLLDDSEVFGRDKDKDELMKFLLGDIAQGTGIPVIAIVGIPGVGKTTLAQLLYNDPRVMERFGEFRAWAHVSEDFDVFKITRTIFESVSLTDCNVTDLNVLQVRLKMRLSGRRFLFVLDDIWNENLIDWQLLLTPLKVGACVSRIIVTTRNISVASIMQAVVTHHLSHLFR
;
A
#
# COMPACT_ATOMS: atom_id res chain seq x y z
N MET A 1 25.85 15.50 2.14
CA MET A 1 24.79 16.08 1.28
C MET A 1 23.47 15.57 1.83
N LYS A 2 22.57 16.44 2.32
CA LYS A 2 21.21 16.00 2.64
C LYS A 2 20.52 15.56 1.35
N PRO A 3 19.85 14.39 1.30
CA PRO A 3 19.08 14.01 0.13
C PRO A 3 18.01 15.08 -0.15
N PRO A 4 17.63 15.28 -1.42
CA PRO A 4 16.60 16.25 -1.76
C PRO A 4 15.32 15.95 -0.98
N PHE A 5 14.77 16.99 -0.36
CA PHE A 5 13.52 16.91 0.39
C PHE A 5 12.43 16.31 -0.52
N ARG A 6 11.94 15.12 -0.18
CA ARG A 6 10.86 14.49 -0.91
C ARG A 6 9.54 14.98 -0.39
N LEU A 7 8.68 15.40 -1.30
CA LEU A 7 7.32 15.76 -0.97
C LEU A 7 6.56 14.50 -0.53
N GLN A 8 5.83 14.62 0.56
CA GLN A 8 4.92 13.59 1.03
C GLN A 8 3.82 13.39 -0.01
N THR A 9 3.58 12.14 -0.40
CA THR A 9 2.50 11.79 -1.33
C THR A 9 1.19 11.57 -0.58
N THR A 10 0.08 11.77 -1.29
CA THR A 10 -1.27 11.57 -0.76
C THR A 10 -2.10 10.69 -1.70
N SER A 11 -3.24 10.21 -1.24
CA SER A 11 -4.17 9.44 -2.07
C SER A 11 -4.96 10.29 -3.07
N LEU A 12 -4.90 11.62 -2.95
CA LEU A 12 -5.64 12.52 -3.84
C LEU A 12 -5.02 12.53 -5.23
N LEU A 13 -5.86 12.38 -6.23
CA LEU A 13 -5.50 12.36 -7.64
C LEU A 13 -6.02 13.61 -8.32
N ASP A 14 -5.18 14.25 -9.14
CA ASP A 14 -5.61 15.22 -10.11
C ASP A 14 -5.90 14.50 -11.43
N ASP A 15 -7.17 14.25 -11.71
CA ASP A 15 -7.61 13.50 -12.89
C ASP A 15 -7.27 14.19 -14.21
N SER A 16 -6.94 15.49 -14.18
CA SER A 16 -6.69 16.30 -15.39
C SER A 16 -5.36 15.94 -16.10
N GLU A 17 -4.45 15.24 -15.42
CA GLU A 17 -3.08 14.99 -15.92
C GLU A 17 -2.75 13.51 -16.19
N VAL A 18 -3.72 12.59 -16.05
CA VAL A 18 -3.42 11.15 -16.16
C VAL A 18 -3.75 10.61 -17.54
N PHE A 19 -2.72 10.29 -18.31
CA PHE A 19 -2.86 9.69 -19.64
C PHE A 19 -2.11 8.36 -19.75
N GLY A 20 -2.71 7.41 -20.49
CA GLY A 20 -2.02 6.23 -21.00
C GLY A 20 -1.74 5.11 -19.99
N ARG A 21 -2.42 5.07 -18.84
CA ARG A 21 -2.28 4.02 -17.81
C ARG A 21 -3.47 3.08 -17.71
N ASP A 22 -4.42 3.16 -18.64
CA ASP A 22 -5.65 2.36 -18.59
C ASP A 22 -5.37 0.86 -18.60
N LYS A 23 -4.43 0.40 -19.44
CA LYS A 23 -4.05 -1.03 -19.51
C LYS A 23 -3.41 -1.52 -18.21
N ASP A 24 -2.47 -0.74 -17.66
CA ASP A 24 -1.81 -1.05 -16.38
C ASP A 24 -2.86 -1.11 -15.26
N LYS A 25 -3.78 -0.15 -15.23
CA LYS A 25 -4.89 -0.10 -14.28
C LYS A 25 -5.79 -1.31 -14.42
N ASP A 26 -6.25 -1.63 -15.62
CA ASP A 26 -7.15 -2.76 -15.86
C ASP A 26 -6.53 -4.11 -15.49
N GLU A 27 -5.23 -4.27 -15.75
CA GLU A 27 -4.51 -5.46 -15.35
C GLU A 27 -4.45 -5.61 -13.82
N LEU A 28 -4.07 -4.56 -13.11
CA LEU A 28 -3.97 -4.60 -11.65
C LEU A 28 -5.34 -4.68 -10.96
N MET A 29 -6.38 -4.11 -11.55
CA MET A 29 -7.76 -4.24 -11.05
C MET A 29 -8.24 -5.70 -10.99
N LYS A 30 -7.78 -6.57 -11.90
CA LYS A 30 -8.10 -8.00 -11.86
C LYS A 30 -7.58 -8.67 -10.58
N PHE A 31 -6.40 -8.26 -10.11
CA PHE A 31 -5.82 -8.77 -8.86
C PHE A 31 -6.45 -8.11 -7.61
N LEU A 32 -6.82 -6.84 -7.70
CA LEU A 32 -7.46 -6.15 -6.58
C LEU A 32 -8.88 -6.66 -6.30
N LEU A 33 -9.65 -6.92 -7.35
CA LEU A 33 -11.05 -7.31 -7.24
C LEU A 33 -11.26 -8.83 -7.39
N GLY A 34 -10.28 -9.55 -7.92
CA GLY A 34 -10.35 -10.99 -8.13
C GLY A 34 -10.03 -11.79 -6.87
N ASP A 35 -10.33 -13.08 -6.95
CA ASP A 35 -9.93 -14.05 -5.94
C ASP A 35 -8.50 -14.52 -6.26
N ILE A 36 -7.55 -14.11 -5.43
CA ILE A 36 -6.18 -14.63 -5.50
C ILE A 36 -6.17 -15.92 -4.68
N ALA A 37 -5.61 -16.99 -5.25
CA ALA A 37 -5.42 -18.25 -4.53
C ALA A 37 -4.71 -17.99 -3.21
N GLN A 38 -5.31 -18.47 -2.13
CA GLN A 38 -4.88 -18.15 -0.76
C GLN A 38 -3.55 -18.83 -0.46
N GLY A 39 -2.51 -18.00 -0.28
CA GLY A 39 -1.34 -18.36 0.50
C GLY A 39 -1.57 -18.03 1.99
N THR A 40 -0.55 -18.24 2.81
CA THR A 40 -0.61 -18.01 4.28
C THR A 40 -0.58 -16.54 4.71
N GLY A 41 -0.72 -15.58 3.78
CA GLY A 41 -0.57 -14.15 4.08
C GLY A 41 -1.48 -13.25 3.26
N ILE A 42 -1.42 -11.94 3.55
CA ILE A 42 -2.14 -10.92 2.80
C ILE A 42 -1.43 -10.72 1.46
N PRO A 43 -2.14 -10.86 0.32
CA PRO A 43 -1.55 -10.64 -0.99
C PRO A 43 -1.02 -9.21 -1.15
N VAL A 44 0.24 -9.10 -1.53
CA VAL A 44 0.93 -7.84 -1.84
C VAL A 44 1.05 -7.71 -3.35
N ILE A 45 0.65 -6.54 -3.86
CA ILE A 45 0.80 -6.14 -5.26
C ILE A 45 1.89 -5.07 -5.30
N ALA A 46 3.00 -5.35 -5.96
CA ALA A 46 4.10 -4.41 -6.08
C ALA A 46 4.09 -3.72 -7.45
N ILE A 47 4.11 -2.40 -7.45
CA ILE A 47 4.31 -1.55 -8.63
C ILE A 47 5.77 -1.09 -8.61
N VAL A 48 6.57 -1.59 -9.54
CA VAL A 48 8.01 -1.34 -9.61
C VAL A 48 8.34 -0.50 -10.84
N GLY A 49 9.24 0.44 -10.71
CA GLY A 49 9.70 1.25 -11.84
C GLY A 49 10.59 2.41 -11.43
N ILE A 50 11.24 3.00 -12.40
CA ILE A 50 12.14 4.13 -12.19
C ILE A 50 11.43 5.37 -11.61
N PRO A 51 12.17 6.33 -11.03
CA PRO A 51 11.59 7.58 -10.56
C PRO A 51 10.83 8.31 -11.68
N GLY A 52 9.71 8.93 -11.34
CA GLY A 52 8.92 9.74 -12.28
C GLY A 52 8.09 8.95 -13.29
N VAL A 53 8.12 7.61 -13.29
CA VAL A 53 7.38 6.79 -14.26
C VAL A 53 5.86 6.72 -14.01
N GLY A 54 5.38 7.28 -12.89
CA GLY A 54 3.94 7.32 -12.56
C GLY A 54 3.44 6.19 -11.65
N LYS A 55 4.32 5.57 -10.84
CA LYS A 55 3.91 4.51 -9.87
C LYS A 55 2.87 5.00 -8.87
N THR A 56 3.14 6.13 -8.24
CA THR A 56 2.23 6.77 -7.28
C THR A 56 0.90 7.12 -7.95
N THR A 57 0.93 7.69 -9.15
CA THR A 57 -0.26 8.00 -9.93
C THR A 57 -1.10 6.76 -10.23
N LEU A 58 -0.46 5.67 -10.65
CA LEU A 58 -1.16 4.41 -10.89
C LEU A 58 -1.79 3.85 -9.60
N ALA A 59 -1.06 3.91 -8.47
CA ALA A 59 -1.61 3.50 -7.17
C ALA A 59 -2.81 4.38 -6.76
N GLN A 60 -2.76 5.70 -7.00
CA GLN A 60 -3.87 6.62 -6.76
C GLN A 60 -5.09 6.30 -7.64
N LEU A 61 -4.87 5.99 -8.93
CA LEU A 61 -5.94 5.57 -9.84
C LEU A 61 -6.65 4.30 -9.36
N LEU A 62 -5.89 3.33 -8.85
CA LEU A 62 -6.42 2.11 -8.28
C LEU A 62 -7.18 2.38 -6.97
N TYR A 63 -6.57 3.15 -6.07
CA TYR A 63 -7.13 3.46 -4.75
C TYR A 63 -8.45 4.22 -4.83
N ASN A 64 -8.60 5.13 -5.80
CA ASN A 64 -9.79 5.96 -5.98
C ASN A 64 -10.81 5.38 -6.97
N ASP A 65 -10.57 4.20 -7.54
CA ASP A 65 -11.55 3.57 -8.43
C ASP A 65 -12.84 3.25 -7.66
N PRO A 66 -14.03 3.61 -8.18
CA PRO A 66 -15.32 3.38 -7.49
C PRO A 66 -15.53 1.93 -7.06
N ARG A 67 -15.09 0.95 -7.86
CA ARG A 67 -15.20 -0.48 -7.53
C ARG A 67 -14.35 -0.88 -6.33
N VAL A 68 -13.18 -0.26 -6.19
CA VAL A 68 -12.27 -0.44 -5.04
C VAL A 68 -12.86 0.23 -3.80
N MET A 69 -13.41 1.44 -3.96
CA MET A 69 -14.09 2.15 -2.88
C MET A 69 -15.28 1.36 -2.34
N GLU A 70 -16.09 0.78 -3.22
CA GLU A 70 -17.23 -0.07 -2.84
C GLU A 70 -16.77 -1.36 -2.13
N ARG A 71 -15.71 -2.02 -2.64
CA ARG A 71 -15.23 -3.30 -2.11
C ARG A 71 -14.63 -3.19 -0.72
N PHE A 72 -13.85 -2.14 -0.44
CA PHE A 72 -13.06 -1.99 0.80
C PHE A 72 -13.64 -0.95 1.76
N GLY A 73 -14.52 -0.07 1.30
CA GLY A 73 -15.20 0.93 2.10
C GLY A 73 -14.26 1.82 2.93
N GLU A 74 -14.56 1.96 4.20
CA GLU A 74 -13.78 2.76 5.15
C GLU A 74 -12.45 2.12 5.57
N PHE A 75 -12.24 0.83 5.27
CA PHE A 75 -11.01 0.12 5.60
C PHE A 75 -9.94 0.29 4.52
N ARG A 76 -9.69 1.53 4.14
CA ARG A 76 -8.64 1.91 3.21
C ARG A 76 -7.68 2.89 3.86
N ALA A 77 -6.39 2.70 3.64
CA ALA A 77 -5.37 3.60 4.14
C ALA A 77 -4.30 3.87 3.07
N TRP A 78 -3.77 5.08 3.09
CA TRP A 78 -2.63 5.50 2.30
C TRP A 78 -1.51 5.95 3.24
N ALA A 79 -0.36 5.30 3.15
CA ALA A 79 0.83 5.67 3.89
C ALA A 79 1.99 5.96 2.92
N HIS A 80 2.47 7.19 2.93
CA HIS A 80 3.75 7.51 2.33
C HIS A 80 4.87 7.03 3.26
N VAL A 81 5.74 6.17 2.73
CA VAL A 81 6.86 5.62 3.49
C VAL A 81 8.09 6.48 3.23
N SER A 82 8.57 7.15 4.28
CA SER A 82 9.82 7.92 4.22
C SER A 82 11.04 7.00 4.08
N GLU A 83 12.23 7.58 3.86
CA GLU A 83 13.49 6.84 3.79
C GLU A 83 13.72 5.95 5.01
N ASP A 84 13.32 6.42 6.19
CA ASP A 84 13.28 5.63 7.41
C ASP A 84 11.96 4.86 7.48
N PHE A 85 12.02 3.54 7.30
CA PHE A 85 10.87 2.67 7.44
C PHE A 85 10.51 2.55 8.92
N ASP A 86 9.71 3.48 9.39
CA ASP A 86 9.25 3.54 10.78
C ASP A 86 7.95 2.77 10.94
N VAL A 87 8.05 1.53 11.45
CA VAL A 87 6.90 0.64 11.67
C VAL A 87 5.82 1.30 12.53
N PHE A 88 6.22 2.05 13.57
CA PHE A 88 5.27 2.74 14.44
C PHE A 88 4.47 3.80 13.67
N LYS A 89 5.15 4.66 12.91
CA LYS A 89 4.50 5.72 12.13
C LYS A 89 3.56 5.15 11.06
N ILE A 90 4.00 4.11 10.35
CA ILE A 90 3.17 3.46 9.32
C ILE A 90 1.93 2.82 9.98
N THR A 91 2.12 2.08 11.08
CA THR A 91 1.03 1.44 11.83
C THR A 91 0.03 2.49 12.34
N ARG A 92 0.53 3.62 12.85
CA ARG A 92 -0.30 4.73 13.32
C ARG A 92 -1.11 5.34 12.19
N THR A 93 -0.49 5.63 11.04
CA THR A 93 -1.18 6.18 9.85
C THR A 93 -2.32 5.25 9.41
N ILE A 94 -2.06 3.94 9.36
CA ILE A 94 -3.08 2.94 9.01
C ILE A 94 -4.20 2.95 10.05
N PHE A 95 -3.87 2.91 11.34
CA PHE A 95 -4.85 2.88 12.42
C PHE A 95 -5.77 4.12 12.41
N GLU A 96 -5.20 5.32 12.30
CA GLU A 96 -5.94 6.58 12.23
C GLU A 96 -6.88 6.59 11.02
N SER A 97 -6.41 6.09 9.86
CA SER A 97 -7.22 6.02 8.65
C SER A 97 -8.44 5.12 8.78
N VAL A 98 -8.29 3.92 9.36
CA VAL A 98 -9.41 2.95 9.47
C VAL A 98 -10.28 3.17 10.69
N SER A 99 -9.79 3.90 11.70
CA SER A 99 -10.54 4.21 12.92
C SER A 99 -11.26 5.55 12.82
N LEU A 100 -10.86 6.41 11.87
CA LEU A 100 -11.36 7.78 11.70
C LEU A 100 -11.20 8.63 12.97
N THR A 101 -10.16 8.34 13.76
CA THR A 101 -9.86 9.01 15.02
C THR A 101 -8.36 9.22 15.17
N ASP A 102 -7.99 10.33 15.81
CA ASP A 102 -6.60 10.59 16.18
C ASP A 102 -6.09 9.52 17.18
N CYS A 103 -4.82 9.17 17.03
CA CYS A 103 -4.18 8.16 17.86
C CYS A 103 -3.16 8.80 18.82
N ASN A 104 -3.46 8.81 20.10
CA ASN A 104 -2.56 9.29 21.15
C ASN A 104 -1.70 8.17 21.78
N VAL A 105 -1.70 6.98 21.18
CA VAL A 105 -0.89 5.85 21.64
C VAL A 105 0.56 6.09 21.27
N THR A 106 1.47 5.84 22.21
CA THR A 106 2.93 5.96 22.04
C THR A 106 3.65 4.62 22.04
N ASP A 107 2.99 3.56 22.44
CA ASP A 107 3.53 2.20 22.50
C ASP A 107 3.11 1.38 21.26
N LEU A 108 4.10 0.78 20.59
CA LEU A 108 3.85 0.00 19.37
C LEU A 108 2.97 -1.22 19.63
N ASN A 109 3.18 -1.93 20.74
CA ASN A 109 2.40 -3.12 21.05
C ASN A 109 0.91 -2.77 21.25
N VAL A 110 0.62 -1.71 22.01
CA VAL A 110 -0.75 -1.24 22.23
C VAL A 110 -1.40 -0.83 20.89
N LEU A 111 -0.66 -0.12 20.06
CA LEU A 111 -1.12 0.31 18.74
C LEU A 111 -1.44 -0.88 17.83
N GLN A 112 -0.55 -1.87 17.77
CA GLN A 112 -0.74 -3.07 16.95
C GLN A 112 -1.92 -3.92 17.45
N VAL A 113 -2.11 -4.05 18.76
CA VAL A 113 -3.26 -4.76 19.34
C VAL A 113 -4.57 -4.08 18.95
N ARG A 114 -4.64 -2.75 19.06
CA ARG A 114 -5.83 -1.97 18.64
C ARG A 114 -6.10 -2.12 17.14
N LEU A 115 -5.06 -2.02 16.31
CA LEU A 115 -5.20 -2.20 14.86
C LEU A 115 -5.69 -3.61 14.53
N LYS A 116 -5.11 -4.63 15.16
CA LYS A 116 -5.54 -6.02 15.00
C LYS A 116 -7.04 -6.19 15.33
N MET A 117 -7.51 -5.63 16.45
CA MET A 117 -8.91 -5.67 16.83
C MET A 117 -9.81 -4.99 15.80
N ARG A 118 -9.40 -3.81 15.29
CA ARG A 118 -10.17 -3.05 14.29
C ARG A 118 -10.29 -3.77 12.96
N LEU A 119 -9.25 -4.51 12.54
CA LEU A 119 -9.17 -5.20 11.25
C LEU A 119 -9.73 -6.64 11.27
N SER A 120 -10.05 -7.20 12.44
CA SER A 120 -10.48 -8.59 12.56
C SER A 120 -11.68 -8.92 11.67
N GLY A 121 -11.48 -9.83 10.70
CA GLY A 121 -12.50 -10.24 9.74
C GLY A 121 -12.91 -9.15 8.73
N ARG A 122 -12.24 -7.99 8.71
CA ARG A 122 -12.55 -6.90 7.77
C ARG A 122 -11.74 -7.02 6.49
N ARG A 123 -12.35 -6.62 5.38
CA ARG A 123 -11.69 -6.44 4.09
C ARG A 123 -11.01 -5.08 4.10
N PHE A 124 -9.73 -5.03 3.80
CA PHE A 124 -8.99 -3.77 3.73
C PHE A 124 -8.11 -3.67 2.49
N LEU A 125 -7.83 -2.44 2.09
CA LEU A 125 -6.81 -2.08 1.11
C LEU A 125 -5.87 -1.04 1.69
N PHE A 126 -4.59 -1.37 1.79
CA PHE A 126 -3.57 -0.41 2.21
C PHE A 126 -2.59 -0.16 1.08
N VAL A 127 -2.27 1.10 0.87
CA VAL A 127 -1.23 1.53 -0.06
C VAL A 127 -0.04 2.04 0.73
N LEU A 128 1.13 1.45 0.48
CA LEU A 128 2.41 1.87 1.04
C LEU A 128 3.24 2.44 -0.11
N ASP A 129 3.32 3.76 -0.17
CA ASP A 129 3.93 4.43 -1.31
C ASP A 129 5.39 4.78 -1.07
N ASP A 130 6.22 4.57 -2.10
CA ASP A 130 7.66 4.86 -2.18
C ASP A 130 8.52 4.10 -1.15
N ILE A 131 8.35 2.77 -1.06
CA ILE A 131 9.13 1.91 -0.15
C ILE A 131 10.54 1.68 -0.68
N TRP A 132 11.51 1.81 0.25
CA TRP A 132 12.94 1.60 0.01
C TRP A 132 13.54 0.53 0.91
N ASN A 133 12.86 0.21 2.01
CA ASN A 133 13.38 -0.70 3.01
C ASN A 133 13.38 -2.15 2.52
N GLU A 134 14.55 -2.77 2.60
CA GLU A 134 14.77 -4.19 2.29
C GLU A 134 14.84 -5.05 3.57
N ASN A 135 14.47 -4.52 4.74
CA ASN A 135 14.51 -5.25 5.99
C ASN A 135 13.25 -6.11 6.18
N LEU A 136 13.43 -7.42 6.04
CA LEU A 136 12.36 -8.40 6.22
C LEU A 136 11.74 -8.36 7.63
N ILE A 137 12.52 -8.05 8.66
CA ILE A 137 12.05 -8.04 10.06
C ILE A 137 11.05 -6.90 10.25
N ASP A 138 11.37 -5.69 9.77
CA ASP A 138 10.47 -4.54 9.83
C ASP A 138 9.17 -4.81 9.08
N TRP A 139 9.27 -5.44 7.90
CA TRP A 139 8.13 -5.83 7.11
C TRP A 139 7.23 -6.85 7.82
N GLN A 140 7.83 -7.89 8.40
CA GLN A 140 7.09 -8.89 9.16
C GLN A 140 6.41 -8.28 10.39
N LEU A 141 7.09 -7.36 11.09
CA LEU A 141 6.54 -6.65 12.24
C LEU A 141 5.33 -5.80 11.84
N LEU A 142 5.40 -5.10 10.72
CA LEU A 142 4.28 -4.32 10.19
C LEU A 142 3.08 -5.21 9.82
N LEU A 143 3.32 -6.37 9.20
CA LEU A 143 2.26 -7.29 8.77
C LEU A 143 1.56 -8.01 9.93
N THR A 144 2.20 -8.13 11.08
CA THR A 144 1.68 -8.95 12.20
C THR A 144 0.23 -8.61 12.58
N PRO A 145 -0.16 -7.34 12.82
CA PRO A 145 -1.53 -7.01 13.17
C PRO A 145 -2.52 -7.13 11.99
N LEU A 146 -2.02 -7.21 10.75
CA LEU A 146 -2.86 -7.22 9.54
C LEU A 146 -3.37 -8.62 9.19
N LYS A 147 -2.72 -9.67 9.67
CA LYS A 147 -3.01 -11.09 9.33
C LYS A 147 -4.42 -11.55 9.71
N VAL A 148 -5.12 -10.81 10.55
CA VAL A 148 -6.51 -11.11 10.99
C VAL A 148 -7.56 -10.59 10.02
N GLY A 149 -7.17 -9.85 9.01
CA GLY A 149 -8.06 -9.35 7.97
C GLY A 149 -8.70 -10.48 7.16
N ALA A 150 -9.81 -10.17 6.50
CA ALA A 150 -10.45 -11.10 5.59
C ALA A 150 -9.52 -11.46 4.42
N CYS A 151 -9.68 -12.66 3.88
CA CYS A 151 -8.85 -13.21 2.79
C CYS A 151 -8.81 -12.37 1.50
N VAL A 152 -9.80 -11.52 1.31
CA VAL A 152 -9.88 -10.58 0.17
C VAL A 152 -9.13 -9.26 0.41
N SER A 153 -8.47 -9.10 1.58
CA SER A 153 -7.65 -7.93 1.88
C SER A 153 -6.43 -7.86 0.96
N ARG A 154 -5.97 -6.65 0.66
CA ARG A 154 -4.85 -6.39 -0.27
C ARG A 154 -3.93 -5.31 0.26
N ILE A 155 -2.66 -5.41 -0.12
CA ILE A 155 -1.66 -4.35 0.05
C ILE A 155 -1.08 -4.00 -1.31
N ILE A 156 -1.06 -2.73 -1.65
CA ILE A 156 -0.32 -2.19 -2.79
C ILE A 156 0.95 -1.54 -2.25
N VAL A 157 2.08 -1.84 -2.87
CA VAL A 157 3.34 -1.15 -2.59
C VAL A 157 3.87 -0.52 -3.87
N THR A 158 4.44 0.66 -3.79
CA THR A 158 5.20 1.23 -4.87
C THR A 158 6.68 1.30 -4.47
N THR A 159 7.56 0.96 -5.38
CA THR A 159 9.00 0.96 -5.13
C THR A 159 9.80 1.15 -6.42
N ARG A 160 11.04 1.57 -6.27
CA ARG A 160 12.01 1.63 -7.37
C ARG A 160 12.85 0.36 -7.44
N ASN A 161 12.84 -0.43 -6.38
CA ASN A 161 13.72 -1.59 -6.23
C ASN A 161 12.92 -2.90 -6.27
N ILE A 162 13.29 -3.76 -7.22
CA ILE A 162 12.69 -5.09 -7.38
C ILE A 162 12.94 -5.98 -6.14
N SER A 163 14.06 -5.79 -5.42
CA SER A 163 14.37 -6.53 -4.20
C SER A 163 13.30 -6.33 -3.12
N VAL A 164 12.71 -5.14 -3.04
CA VAL A 164 11.60 -4.84 -2.11
C VAL A 164 10.40 -5.74 -2.40
N ALA A 165 10.01 -5.87 -3.67
CA ALA A 165 8.90 -6.74 -4.07
C ALA A 165 9.16 -8.21 -3.68
N SER A 166 10.41 -8.67 -3.83
CA SER A 166 10.82 -10.04 -3.47
C SER A 166 10.77 -10.25 -1.95
N ILE A 167 11.29 -9.31 -1.16
CA ILE A 167 11.28 -9.37 0.31
C ILE A 167 9.86 -9.37 0.86
N MET A 168 8.97 -8.58 0.26
CA MET A 168 7.57 -8.50 0.61
C MET A 168 6.74 -9.69 0.09
N GLN A 169 7.37 -10.62 -0.63
CA GLN A 169 6.72 -11.78 -1.23
C GLN A 169 5.50 -11.38 -2.07
N ALA A 170 5.66 -10.34 -2.89
CA ALA A 170 4.60 -9.84 -3.74
C ALA A 170 4.04 -10.96 -4.64
N VAL A 171 2.73 -11.17 -4.59
CA VAL A 171 2.04 -12.16 -5.45
C VAL A 171 1.94 -11.67 -6.89
N VAL A 172 1.98 -10.34 -7.08
CA VAL A 172 2.05 -9.67 -8.37
C VAL A 172 3.14 -8.62 -8.31
N THR A 173 4.04 -8.62 -9.28
CA THR A 173 5.02 -7.56 -9.49
C THR A 173 4.78 -6.95 -10.87
N HIS A 174 4.24 -5.75 -10.88
CA HIS A 174 3.95 -4.99 -12.10
C HIS A 174 5.09 -4.01 -12.41
N HIS A 175 5.79 -4.24 -13.53
CA HIS A 175 6.89 -3.40 -13.97
C HIS A 175 6.36 -2.25 -14.83
N LEU A 176 6.39 -1.04 -14.27
CA LEU A 176 5.95 0.15 -14.96
C LEU A 176 7.09 0.74 -15.80
N SER A 177 6.89 0.83 -17.11
CA SER A 177 7.82 1.43 -18.06
C SER A 177 7.37 2.82 -18.50
N HIS A 178 8.29 3.59 -19.09
CA HIS A 178 7.90 4.85 -19.74
C HIS A 178 6.90 4.58 -20.86
N LEU A 179 5.87 5.43 -20.91
CA LEU A 179 5.03 5.51 -22.11
C LEU A 179 5.84 6.19 -23.19
N PHE A 180 6.26 5.45 -24.20
CA PHE A 180 6.76 6.06 -25.41
C PHE A 180 5.59 6.77 -26.09
N ARG A 181 5.77 8.07 -26.31
CA ARG A 181 4.86 8.86 -27.15
C ARG A 181 5.12 8.57 -28.61
#